data_b61251f23e22a7dfda03630dce12912a
#
_entry.id   b61251f23e22a7dfda03630dce12912a
#
_cell.length_a   1.000
_cell.length_b   1.000
_cell.length_c   1.000
_cell.angle_alpha   90.00
_cell.angle_beta   90.00
_cell.angle_gamma   90.00
#
_symmetry.space_group_name_H-M   'P 1'
#
loop_
_entity.id
_entity.type
_entity.pdbx_description
1 polymer ?
#
loop_
_entity_poly.entity_id
_entity_poly.type
_entity_poly.pdbx_seq_one_letter_code
_entity_poly.pdbx_strand_id
1 'polypeptide(L)'
;MVDMKNGVDLPGYKKRSFSLPYNGGEIWFEHLDGMYGYEELVLNKLSSDIKLFTRPSSTSYVCFVFIETTVTERIIDAVIRSILECGKRFMKIAFVGLDKKNKRRLKSELKSKGIGINFLEGLEDAKQWIFM
;
A
#
# COMPACT_ATOMS: atom_id res chain seq x y z
N MET A 1 -16.50 -20.73 16.46
CA MET A 1 -16.00 -19.37 16.26
C MET A 1 -14.54 -19.42 15.86
N VAL A 2 -14.19 -18.63 14.87
CA VAL A 2 -12.78 -18.56 14.47
C VAL A 2 -11.96 -17.89 15.57
N ASP A 3 -10.83 -18.45 15.86
CA ASP A 3 -9.91 -17.83 16.81
C ASP A 3 -9.21 -16.66 16.13
N MET A 4 -9.66 -15.45 16.43
CA MET A 4 -9.10 -14.23 15.85
C MET A 4 -7.98 -13.65 16.70
N LYS A 5 -7.49 -14.40 17.66
CA LYS A 5 -6.48 -13.94 18.61
C LYS A 5 -5.29 -13.30 17.93
N ASN A 6 -4.81 -13.93 16.87
CA ASN A 6 -3.67 -13.43 16.11
C ASN A 6 -4.09 -12.78 14.78
N GLY A 7 -5.36 -12.87 14.43
CA GLY A 7 -5.87 -12.31 13.20
C GLY A 7 -5.45 -13.02 11.92
N VAL A 8 -4.72 -14.16 12.03
CA VAL A 8 -4.18 -14.84 10.84
C VAL A 8 -5.27 -15.45 9.97
N ASP A 9 -6.47 -15.66 10.52
CA ASP A 9 -7.60 -16.18 9.76
C ASP A 9 -8.45 -15.10 9.09
N LEU A 10 -8.10 -13.84 9.27
CA LEU A 10 -8.81 -12.76 8.60
C LEU A 10 -8.70 -12.90 7.09
N PRO A 11 -9.81 -12.79 6.35
CA PRO A 11 -9.74 -12.81 4.88
C PRO A 11 -8.79 -11.75 4.33
N GLY A 12 -8.73 -10.57 4.96
CA GLY A 12 -7.82 -9.51 4.53
C GLY A 12 -6.36 -9.89 4.65
N TYR A 13 -5.99 -10.60 5.73
CA TYR A 13 -4.62 -11.05 5.90
C TYR A 13 -4.24 -12.12 4.86
N LYS A 14 -5.22 -12.95 4.47
CA LYS A 14 -4.99 -14.01 3.48
C LYS A 14 -5.03 -13.50 2.04
N LYS A 15 -5.55 -12.30 1.81
CA LYS A 15 -5.62 -11.72 0.47
C LYS A 15 -4.23 -11.39 -0.02
N ARG A 16 -3.85 -11.96 -1.16
CA ARG A 16 -2.50 -11.75 -1.68
C ARG A 16 -2.36 -10.44 -2.41
N SER A 17 -1.27 -9.73 -2.10
CA SER A 17 -0.82 -8.63 -2.93
C SER A 17 -0.23 -9.22 -4.21
N PHE A 18 -0.32 -8.50 -5.30
CA PHE A 18 0.09 -9.03 -6.61
C PHE A 18 0.48 -7.92 -7.57
N SER A 19 1.12 -8.30 -8.67
CA SER A 19 1.50 -7.34 -9.70
C SER A 19 0.86 -7.69 -11.05
N LEU A 20 0.71 -6.67 -11.87
CA LEU A 20 0.25 -6.82 -13.26
C LEU A 20 1.22 -6.07 -14.18
N PRO A 21 1.52 -6.61 -15.37
CA PRO A 21 2.36 -5.90 -16.34
C PRO A 21 1.69 -4.61 -16.82
N TYR A 22 2.46 -3.56 -16.98
CA TYR A 22 1.93 -2.30 -17.50
C TYR A 22 3.08 -1.41 -18.01
N ASN A 23 3.00 -0.93 -19.23
CA ASN A 23 3.95 0.03 -19.83
C ASN A 23 5.41 -0.36 -19.67
N GLY A 24 5.74 -1.62 -19.92
CA GLY A 24 7.11 -2.08 -19.81
C GLY A 24 7.59 -2.31 -18.38
N GLY A 25 6.72 -2.16 -17.41
CA GLY A 25 7.00 -2.42 -16.01
C GLY A 25 5.83 -3.15 -15.36
N GLU A 26 5.61 -2.88 -14.09
CA GLU A 26 4.55 -3.54 -13.33
C GLU A 26 3.80 -2.55 -12.45
N ILE A 27 2.52 -2.83 -12.20
CA ILE A 27 1.74 -2.20 -11.15
C ILE A 27 1.66 -3.21 -10.01
N TRP A 28 2.04 -2.79 -8.82
CA TRP A 28 1.90 -3.62 -7.63
C TRP A 28 0.67 -3.19 -6.84
N PHE A 29 -0.18 -4.14 -6.51
CA PHE A 29 -1.34 -3.91 -5.64
C PHE A 29 -1.02 -4.44 -4.26
N GLU A 30 -0.79 -3.53 -3.32
CA GLU A 30 -0.48 -3.90 -1.94
C GLU A 30 -1.78 -3.96 -1.15
N HIS A 31 -2.26 -5.18 -0.92
CA HIS A 31 -3.50 -5.40 -0.19
C HIS A 31 -3.26 -5.44 1.31
N LEU A 32 -3.56 -4.32 1.95
CA LEU A 32 -3.53 -4.19 3.40
C LEU A 32 -4.93 -3.89 3.93
N ASP A 33 -5.95 -4.28 3.16
CA ASP A 33 -7.35 -4.04 3.50
C ASP A 33 -7.94 -5.20 4.31
N GLY A 34 -9.03 -4.93 5.02
CA GLY A 34 -9.76 -5.95 5.77
C GLY A 34 -9.02 -6.50 6.97
N MET A 35 -8.07 -5.74 7.53
CA MET A 35 -7.30 -6.20 8.68
C MET A 35 -7.66 -5.46 9.97
N TYR A 36 -8.62 -4.56 9.90
CA TYR A 36 -9.17 -3.86 11.07
C TYR A 36 -8.07 -3.31 11.99
N GLY A 37 -8.09 -3.63 13.28
CA GLY A 37 -7.12 -3.13 14.24
C GLY A 37 -5.91 -4.04 14.49
N TYR A 38 -5.67 -5.02 13.62
CA TYR A 38 -4.55 -5.94 13.79
C TYR A 38 -3.25 -5.35 13.23
N GLU A 39 -2.72 -4.38 13.93
CA GLU A 39 -1.54 -3.62 13.51
C GLU A 39 -0.34 -4.50 13.17
N GLU A 40 -0.04 -5.48 14.01
CA GLU A 40 1.14 -6.31 13.79
C GLU A 40 1.01 -7.15 12.53
N LEU A 41 -0.20 -7.58 12.19
CA LEU A 41 -0.41 -8.34 10.95
C LEU A 41 -0.23 -7.47 9.73
N VAL A 42 -0.69 -6.22 9.80
CA VAL A 42 -0.49 -5.26 8.70
C VAL A 42 1.01 -5.06 8.49
N LEU A 43 1.75 -4.84 9.57
CA LEU A 43 3.20 -4.62 9.50
C LEU A 43 3.93 -5.85 8.97
N ASN A 44 3.54 -7.04 9.41
CA ASN A 44 4.16 -8.28 8.95
C ASN A 44 3.89 -8.50 7.46
N LYS A 45 2.66 -8.28 7.03
CA LYS A 45 2.31 -8.46 5.63
C LYS A 45 3.07 -7.47 4.75
N LEU A 46 3.09 -6.20 5.14
CA LEU A 46 3.83 -5.19 4.42
C LEU A 46 5.31 -5.54 4.34
N SER A 47 5.91 -5.95 5.44
CA SER A 47 7.33 -6.32 5.49
C SER A 47 7.65 -7.47 4.52
N SER A 48 6.77 -8.46 4.45
CA SER A 48 6.96 -9.58 3.53
C SER A 48 6.78 -9.14 2.08
N ASP A 49 5.77 -8.33 1.81
CA ASP A 49 5.44 -7.91 0.46
C ASP A 49 6.47 -6.92 -0.11
N ILE A 50 7.06 -6.09 0.73
CA ILE A 50 8.09 -5.13 0.31
C ILE A 50 9.21 -5.82 -0.44
N LYS A 51 9.63 -6.98 0.03
CA LYS A 51 10.70 -7.73 -0.61
C LYS A 51 10.39 -8.10 -2.05
N LEU A 52 9.10 -8.16 -2.37
CA LEU A 52 8.67 -8.51 -3.73
C LEU A 52 8.58 -7.29 -4.63
N PHE A 53 7.97 -6.20 -4.18
CA PHE A 53 7.77 -5.06 -5.06
C PHE A 53 8.95 -4.09 -5.09
N THR A 54 9.94 -4.27 -4.22
CA THR A 54 11.17 -3.46 -4.25
C THR A 54 12.29 -4.13 -5.03
N ARG A 55 12.04 -5.29 -5.63
CA ARG A 55 13.04 -5.93 -6.48
C ARG A 55 13.47 -4.99 -7.60
N PRO A 56 14.75 -5.02 -7.99
CA PRO A 56 15.28 -4.05 -8.93
C PRO A 56 14.81 -4.30 -10.34
N SER A 57 13.73 -4.45 -10.75
CA SER A 57 13.44 -4.62 -12.14
C SER A 57 12.28 -3.84 -12.67
N SER A 58 11.18 -3.71 -11.97
CA SER A 58 10.05 -3.41 -12.80
C SER A 58 8.91 -2.65 -12.18
N THR A 59 8.76 -2.61 -10.87
CA THR A 59 7.60 -1.96 -10.28
C THR A 59 7.72 -0.45 -10.37
N SER A 60 6.88 0.17 -11.21
CA SER A 60 6.86 1.62 -11.40
C SER A 60 5.62 2.26 -10.80
N TYR A 61 4.60 1.48 -10.53
CA TYR A 61 3.31 1.93 -10.03
C TYR A 61 2.88 1.08 -8.86
N VAL A 62 2.40 1.71 -7.79
CA VAL A 62 1.95 0.98 -6.60
C VAL A 62 0.58 1.49 -6.18
N CYS A 63 -0.28 0.58 -5.77
CA CYS A 63 -1.57 0.93 -5.18
C CYS A 63 -1.65 0.28 -3.81
N PHE A 64 -1.68 1.10 -2.76
CA PHE A 64 -1.87 0.63 -1.38
C PHE A 64 -3.35 0.68 -1.04
N VAL A 65 -3.92 -0.45 -0.62
CA VAL A 65 -5.34 -0.55 -0.29
C VAL A 65 -5.48 -0.76 1.22
N PHE A 66 -6.17 0.17 1.90
CA PHE A 66 -6.34 0.14 3.36
C PHE A 66 -7.80 0.08 3.80
N ILE A 67 -8.73 -0.19 2.89
CA ILE A 67 -10.16 -0.25 3.24
C ILE A 67 -10.37 -1.23 4.38
N GLU A 68 -11.13 -0.82 5.41
CA GLU A 68 -11.41 -1.64 6.59
C GLU A 68 -10.15 -2.05 7.37
N THR A 69 -9.16 -1.19 7.37
CA THR A 69 -7.95 -1.37 8.18
C THR A 69 -7.69 -0.08 8.94
N THR A 70 -7.46 -0.20 10.24
CA THR A 70 -7.06 0.94 11.06
C THR A 70 -5.59 1.21 10.79
N VAL A 71 -5.31 2.36 10.19
CA VAL A 71 -3.95 2.72 9.80
C VAL A 71 -3.33 3.59 10.89
N THR A 72 -2.45 2.98 11.67
CA THR A 72 -1.78 3.64 12.78
C THR A 72 -0.54 4.40 12.32
N GLU A 73 0.04 5.19 13.21
CA GLU A 73 1.29 5.90 12.91
C GLU A 73 2.41 4.93 12.55
N ARG A 74 2.49 3.78 13.23
CA ARG A 74 3.50 2.78 12.93
C ARG A 74 3.34 2.24 11.52
N ILE A 75 2.10 2.03 11.09
CA ILE A 75 1.82 1.54 9.73
C ILE A 75 2.23 2.60 8.71
N ILE A 76 1.84 3.85 8.92
CA ILE A 76 2.21 4.93 8.01
C ILE A 76 3.73 5.12 7.97
N ASP A 77 4.41 5.04 9.12
CA ASP A 77 5.87 5.11 9.16
C ASP A 77 6.50 4.03 8.30
N ALA A 78 5.99 2.81 8.39
CA ALA A 78 6.50 1.68 7.61
C ALA A 78 6.26 1.88 6.12
N VAL A 79 5.09 2.40 5.74
CA VAL A 79 4.76 2.67 4.34
C VAL A 79 5.69 3.74 3.78
N ILE A 80 5.87 4.85 4.50
CA ILE A 80 6.76 5.93 4.07
C ILE A 80 8.18 5.42 3.91
N ARG A 81 8.67 4.68 4.89
CA ARG A 81 10.02 4.13 4.84
C ARG A 81 10.21 3.22 3.63
N SER A 82 9.21 2.37 3.35
CA SER A 82 9.26 1.48 2.21
C SER A 82 9.37 2.24 0.89
N ILE A 83 8.59 3.30 0.75
CA ILE A 83 8.59 4.11 -0.46
C ILE A 83 9.94 4.83 -0.61
N LEU A 84 10.45 5.42 0.46
CA LEU A 84 11.71 6.16 0.40
C LEU A 84 12.89 5.26 0.13
N GLU A 85 12.87 4.04 0.64
CA GLU A 85 13.93 3.07 0.38
C GLU A 85 13.99 2.65 -1.08
N CYS A 86 12.87 2.70 -1.79
CA CYS A 86 12.83 2.39 -3.22
C CYS A 86 13.38 3.52 -4.09
N GLY A 87 13.57 4.69 -3.53
CA GLY A 87 14.10 5.83 -4.26
C GLY A 87 13.13 6.34 -5.31
N LYS A 88 13.64 6.61 -6.51
CA LYS A 88 12.85 7.25 -7.57
C LYS A 88 12.18 6.28 -8.52
N ARG A 89 12.06 5.02 -8.16
CA ARG A 89 11.50 4.03 -9.08
C ARG A 89 10.01 4.18 -9.31
N PHE A 90 9.28 4.68 -8.33
CA PHE A 90 7.83 4.79 -8.47
C PHE A 90 7.44 6.07 -9.19
N MET A 91 6.66 5.92 -10.24
CA MET A 91 6.12 7.05 -11.00
C MET A 91 4.80 7.53 -10.44
N LYS A 92 3.96 6.60 -10.00
CA LYS A 92 2.67 6.91 -9.38
C LYS A 92 2.41 5.97 -8.22
N ILE A 93 1.89 6.53 -7.14
CA ILE A 93 1.45 5.75 -5.99
C ILE A 93 0.03 6.17 -5.63
N ALA A 94 -0.90 5.22 -5.63
CA ALA A 94 -2.27 5.44 -5.20
C ALA A 94 -2.47 4.90 -3.79
N PHE A 95 -3.23 5.63 -2.98
CA PHE A 95 -3.61 5.18 -1.64
C PHE A 95 -5.12 5.15 -1.55
N VAL A 96 -5.68 4.01 -1.20
CA VAL A 96 -7.13 3.80 -1.14
C VAL A 96 -7.56 3.58 0.30
N GLY A 97 -8.53 4.35 0.75
CA GLY A 97 -9.16 4.13 2.05
C GLY A 97 -8.47 4.76 3.25
N LEU A 98 -7.69 5.82 3.05
CA LEU A 98 -7.01 6.51 4.13
C LEU A 98 -7.85 7.65 4.71
N ASP A 99 -7.67 7.94 5.99
CA ASP A 99 -8.28 9.09 6.62
C ASP A 99 -7.49 10.38 6.35
N LYS A 100 -8.06 11.51 6.73
CA LYS A 100 -7.45 12.82 6.45
C LYS A 100 -6.09 13.00 7.09
N LYS A 101 -5.91 12.51 8.30
CA LYS A 101 -4.66 12.65 9.04
C LYS A 101 -3.52 11.93 8.31
N ASN A 102 -3.77 10.70 7.89
CA ASN A 102 -2.78 9.90 7.20
C ASN A 102 -2.49 10.43 5.80
N LYS A 103 -3.53 10.91 5.09
CA LYS A 103 -3.34 11.56 3.80
C LYS A 103 -2.41 12.76 3.92
N ARG A 104 -2.65 13.60 4.92
CA ARG A 104 -1.85 14.80 5.14
C ARG A 104 -0.39 14.46 5.40
N ARG A 105 -0.17 13.44 6.21
CA ARG A 105 1.18 13.01 6.54
C ARG A 105 1.93 12.49 5.31
N LEU A 106 1.26 11.66 4.50
CA LEU A 106 1.88 11.14 3.28
C LEU A 106 2.20 12.24 2.29
N LYS A 107 1.29 13.22 2.13
CA LYS A 107 1.56 14.37 1.28
C LYS A 107 2.81 15.11 1.73
N SER A 108 2.90 15.39 3.02
CA SER A 108 4.03 16.12 3.58
C SER A 108 5.35 15.40 3.34
N GLU A 109 5.37 14.10 3.57
CA GLU A 109 6.61 13.32 3.48
C GLU A 109 7.04 13.02 2.04
N LEU A 110 6.09 12.88 1.12
CA LEU A 110 6.40 12.45 -0.25
C LEU A 110 6.38 13.57 -1.28
N LYS A 111 5.84 14.73 -0.93
CA LYS A 111 5.66 15.83 -1.88
C LYS A 111 6.96 16.24 -2.56
N SER A 112 8.05 16.27 -1.84
CA SER A 112 9.32 16.75 -2.37
C SER A 112 10.11 15.69 -3.15
N LYS A 113 9.58 14.49 -3.29
CA LYS A 113 10.31 13.37 -3.87
C LYS A 113 10.06 13.20 -5.37
N GLY A 114 9.21 14.01 -5.97
CA GLY A 114 8.93 13.89 -7.39
C GLY A 114 8.05 12.70 -7.76
N ILE A 115 7.43 12.06 -6.78
CA ILE A 115 6.56 10.91 -7.00
C ILE A 115 5.12 11.42 -7.13
N GLY A 116 4.41 10.99 -8.17
CA GLY A 116 2.99 11.31 -8.31
C GLY A 116 2.18 10.48 -7.32
N ILE A 117 1.50 11.13 -6.39
CA ILE A 117 0.65 10.42 -5.43
C ILE A 117 -0.78 10.92 -5.52
N ASN A 118 -1.73 10.04 -5.22
CA ASN A 118 -3.14 10.40 -5.16
C ASN A 118 -3.86 9.53 -4.14
N PHE A 119 -4.97 10.06 -3.64
CA PHE A 119 -5.79 9.38 -2.62
C PHE A 119 -7.18 9.17 -3.19
N LEU A 120 -7.64 7.93 -3.20
CA LEU A 120 -8.90 7.56 -3.82
C LEU A 120 -9.78 6.85 -2.79
N GLU A 121 -11.09 6.87 -3.03
CA GLU A 121 -12.05 6.23 -2.14
C GLU A 121 -12.18 4.74 -2.44
N GLY A 122 -11.97 4.33 -3.68
CA GLY A 122 -12.14 2.94 -4.07
C GLY A 122 -11.03 2.45 -4.99
N LEU A 123 -10.93 1.12 -5.07
CA LEU A 123 -9.90 0.48 -5.87
C LEU A 123 -10.07 0.77 -7.37
N GLU A 124 -11.31 0.78 -7.85
CA GLU A 124 -11.54 1.05 -9.28
C GLU A 124 -11.12 2.46 -9.66
N ASP A 125 -11.37 3.43 -8.79
CA ASP A 125 -10.92 4.80 -9.03
C ASP A 125 -9.40 4.87 -9.08
N ALA A 126 -8.73 4.12 -8.22
CA ALA A 126 -7.27 4.07 -8.19
C ALA A 126 -6.71 3.48 -9.48
N LYS A 127 -7.33 2.40 -9.97
CA LYS A 127 -6.92 1.78 -11.24
C LYS A 127 -7.07 2.77 -12.38
N GLN A 128 -8.20 3.48 -12.46
CA GLN A 128 -8.41 4.47 -13.50
C GLN A 128 -7.34 5.55 -13.47
N TRP A 129 -7.02 6.05 -12.30
CA TRP A 129 -6.00 7.08 -12.17
C TRP A 129 -4.61 6.58 -12.60
N ILE A 130 -4.26 5.37 -12.21
CA ILE A 130 -2.96 4.80 -12.57
C ILE A 130 -2.86 4.60 -14.08
N PHE A 131 -3.94 4.16 -14.70
CA PHE A 131 -3.97 3.88 -16.14
C PHE A 131 -4.12 5.11 -17.03
N MET A 132 -4.28 6.28 -16.44
CA MET A 132 -4.39 7.52 -17.22
C MET A 132 -3.12 7.86 -17.99
#